data_e0c7fcd760914a40ffd254c48805935f
#
_entry.id   e0c7fcd760914a40ffd254c48805935f
#
_cell.length_a   1.000
_cell.length_b   1.000
_cell.length_c   1.000
_cell.angle_alpha   90.00
_cell.angle_beta   90.00
_cell.angle_gamma   90.00
#
_symmetry.space_group_name_H-M   'P 1'
#
loop_
_entity.id
_entity.type
_entity.pdbx_description
1 polymer ?
#
loop_
_entity_poly.entity_id
_entity_poly.type
_entity_poly.pdbx_seq_one_letter_code
_entity_poly.pdbx_strand_id
1 'polypeptide(L)'
;KAFVVNRVGDFGFALGIFLIFYLFGTVNYTEVFELIPQSLDKKLSFLGINFNAVNLICILLFIGAMGKSAQLFLHTWLPDAMEGPTPVSALIHAATMVTAGVFLVVRCSPIYEYSPLALNLITIVGMSTAFFAATVALAQDDIKKIIAYSTCSQLGYMFFAAGVGAYHVAIFHLFTHAFFKALLFLGSGCVIHSFNEEQDI
;
A
#
# COMPACT_ATOMS: atom_id res chain seq x y z
N LYS A 1 6.53 5.65 16.33
CA LYS A 1 7.03 4.96 15.12
C LYS A 1 6.12 5.23 13.92
N ALA A 2 4.80 4.99 14.00
CA ALA A 2 3.84 5.15 12.89
C ALA A 2 3.96 6.50 12.15
N PHE A 3 4.04 7.60 12.88
CA PHE A 3 4.18 8.92 12.28
C PHE A 3 5.45 9.03 11.40
N VAL A 4 6.60 8.58 11.90
CA VAL A 4 7.88 8.72 11.18
C VAL A 4 7.90 7.84 9.93
N VAL A 5 7.48 6.57 10.05
CA VAL A 5 7.47 5.63 8.93
C VAL A 5 6.52 6.10 7.81
N ASN A 6 5.32 6.56 8.18
CA ASN A 6 4.39 7.11 7.19
C ASN A 6 4.91 8.38 6.52
N ARG A 7 5.69 9.22 7.24
CA ARG A 7 6.29 10.43 6.65
C ARG A 7 7.32 10.13 5.57
N VAL A 8 8.05 9.03 5.69
CA VAL A 8 8.95 8.57 4.61
C VAL A 8 8.14 8.27 3.33
N GLY A 9 7.02 7.56 3.46
CA GLY A 9 6.10 7.34 2.34
C GLY A 9 5.49 8.64 1.80
N ASP A 10 5.00 9.51 2.69
CA ASP A 10 4.40 10.80 2.32
C ASP A 10 5.39 11.70 1.56
N PHE A 11 6.67 11.67 1.93
CA PHE A 11 7.71 12.42 1.23
C PHE A 11 7.90 11.91 -0.21
N GLY A 12 8.01 10.60 -0.40
CA GLY A 12 8.07 10.00 -1.74
C GLY A 12 6.85 10.36 -2.58
N PHE A 13 5.64 10.27 -1.99
CA PHE A 13 4.39 10.64 -2.65
C PHE A 13 4.35 12.10 -3.09
N ALA A 14 4.75 13.03 -2.20
CA ALA A 14 4.81 14.46 -2.52
C ALA A 14 5.78 14.75 -3.67
N LEU A 15 6.97 14.14 -3.66
CA LEU A 15 7.92 14.27 -4.77
C LEU A 15 7.34 13.73 -6.08
N GLY A 16 6.60 12.63 -6.04
CA GLY A 16 5.89 12.09 -7.21
C GLY A 16 4.89 13.09 -7.78
N ILE A 17 4.07 13.73 -6.94
CA ILE A 17 3.12 14.77 -7.35
C ILE A 17 3.83 15.99 -7.92
N PHE A 18 4.89 16.48 -7.26
CA PHE A 18 5.67 17.61 -7.77
C PHE A 18 6.29 17.31 -9.13
N LEU A 19 6.76 16.08 -9.34
CA LEU A 19 7.31 15.66 -10.60
C LEU A 19 6.25 15.57 -11.71
N ILE A 20 5.04 15.10 -11.39
CA ILE A 20 3.90 15.14 -12.32
C ILE A 20 3.60 16.58 -12.72
N PHE A 21 3.49 17.48 -11.76
CA PHE A 21 3.23 18.90 -12.05
C PHE A 21 4.37 19.53 -12.88
N TYR A 22 5.62 19.22 -12.56
CA TYR A 22 6.77 19.74 -13.28
C TYR A 22 6.80 19.29 -14.77
N LEU A 23 6.39 18.06 -15.04
CA LEU A 23 6.44 17.48 -16.40
C LEU A 23 5.22 17.83 -17.25
N PHE A 24 4.04 17.87 -16.66
CA PHE A 24 2.76 18.00 -17.35
C PHE A 24 2.08 19.35 -17.14
N GLY A 25 2.51 20.15 -16.15
CA GLY A 25 1.91 21.44 -15.81
C GLY A 25 0.53 21.33 -15.13
N THR A 26 0.04 20.11 -14.89
CA THR A 26 -1.26 19.81 -14.30
C THR A 26 -1.17 18.60 -13.38
N VAL A 27 -2.11 18.49 -12.43
CA VAL A 27 -2.31 17.30 -11.59
C VAL A 27 -3.67 16.64 -11.83
N ASN A 28 -4.42 17.12 -12.83
CA ASN A 28 -5.69 16.52 -13.21
C ASN A 28 -5.45 15.16 -13.85
N TYR A 29 -6.08 14.13 -13.32
CA TYR A 29 -5.90 12.74 -13.79
C TYR A 29 -6.14 12.58 -15.29
N THR A 30 -7.22 13.15 -15.82
CA THR A 30 -7.58 13.02 -17.24
C THR A 30 -6.49 13.60 -18.13
N GLU A 31 -6.07 14.83 -17.85
CA GLU A 31 -5.04 15.53 -18.63
C GLU A 31 -3.67 14.82 -18.53
N VAL A 32 -3.29 14.37 -17.33
CA VAL A 32 -2.04 13.64 -17.14
C VAL A 32 -2.04 12.35 -17.93
N PHE A 33 -3.13 11.57 -17.90
CA PHE A 33 -3.22 10.29 -18.63
C PHE A 33 -3.14 10.47 -20.13
N GLU A 34 -3.69 11.55 -20.68
CA GLU A 34 -3.60 11.88 -22.12
C GLU A 34 -2.19 12.32 -22.54
N LEU A 35 -1.43 12.95 -21.64
CA LEU A 35 -0.09 13.48 -21.93
C LEU A 35 1.03 12.44 -21.75
N ILE A 36 0.80 11.33 -21.04
CA ILE A 36 1.82 10.31 -20.76
C ILE A 36 2.44 9.74 -22.05
N PRO A 37 1.66 9.30 -23.07
CA PRO A 37 2.24 8.69 -24.27
C PRO A 37 3.24 9.60 -25.00
N GLN A 38 3.05 10.92 -24.89
CA GLN A 38 3.92 11.93 -25.50
C GLN A 38 5.19 12.20 -24.67
N SER A 39 5.28 11.67 -23.47
CA SER A 39 6.34 11.97 -22.50
C SER A 39 7.22 10.76 -22.16
N LEU A 40 7.07 9.64 -22.86
CA LEU A 40 7.79 8.39 -22.60
C LEU A 40 9.31 8.53 -22.74
N ASP A 41 9.76 9.37 -23.67
CA ASP A 41 11.17 9.59 -23.95
C ASP A 41 11.82 10.67 -23.07
N LYS A 42 11.03 11.38 -22.25
CA LYS A 42 11.56 12.42 -21.36
C LYS A 42 12.47 11.80 -20.30
N LYS A 43 13.70 12.26 -20.27
CA LYS A 43 14.71 11.87 -19.28
C LYS A 43 14.97 13.02 -18.32
N LEU A 44 15.07 12.69 -17.05
CA LEU A 44 15.50 13.61 -16.01
C LEU A 44 16.93 13.27 -15.63
N SER A 45 17.79 14.26 -15.71
CA SER A 45 19.18 14.15 -15.26
C SER A 45 19.25 14.58 -13.78
N PHE A 46 19.64 13.67 -12.92
CA PHE A 46 19.89 13.95 -11.52
C PHE A 46 21.23 13.33 -11.09
N LEU A 47 22.14 14.12 -10.56
CA LEU A 47 23.50 13.70 -10.17
C LEU A 47 24.26 12.98 -11.29
N GLY A 48 24.08 13.39 -12.56
CA GLY A 48 24.74 12.77 -13.71
C GLY A 48 24.13 11.45 -14.19
N ILE A 49 23.06 10.98 -13.53
CA ILE A 49 22.33 9.77 -13.95
C ILE A 49 21.03 10.19 -14.64
N ASN A 50 20.77 9.60 -15.80
CA ASN A 50 19.54 9.86 -16.55
C ASN A 50 18.46 8.83 -16.18
N PHE A 51 17.38 9.30 -15.60
CA PHE A 51 16.21 8.49 -15.25
C PHE A 51 15.09 8.74 -16.27
N ASN A 52 14.35 7.70 -16.64
CA ASN A 52 13.10 7.89 -17.36
C ASN A 52 12.09 8.54 -16.40
N ALA A 53 11.49 9.65 -16.85
CA ALA A 53 10.62 10.47 -15.99
C ALA A 53 9.37 9.73 -15.54
N VAL A 54 8.74 8.95 -16.41
CA VAL A 54 7.54 8.16 -16.08
C VAL A 54 7.85 7.07 -15.06
N ASN A 55 8.97 6.36 -15.25
CA ASN A 55 9.40 5.33 -14.28
C ASN A 55 9.64 5.94 -12.89
N LEU A 56 10.26 7.12 -12.84
CA LEU A 56 10.53 7.80 -11.57
C LEU A 56 9.24 8.22 -10.87
N ILE A 57 8.27 8.79 -11.61
CA ILE A 57 6.94 9.11 -11.07
C ILE A 57 6.29 7.88 -10.46
N CYS A 58 6.23 6.77 -11.20
CA CYS A 58 5.61 5.53 -10.75
C CYS A 58 6.26 5.00 -9.46
N ILE A 59 7.59 4.99 -9.39
CA ILE A 59 8.32 4.53 -8.20
C ILE A 59 8.04 5.44 -7.00
N LEU A 60 8.05 6.77 -7.17
CA LEU A 60 7.78 7.71 -6.10
C LEU A 60 6.35 7.60 -5.56
N LEU A 61 5.36 7.47 -6.45
CA LEU A 61 3.97 7.21 -6.04
C LEU A 61 3.84 5.88 -5.31
N PHE A 62 4.56 4.85 -5.76
CA PHE A 62 4.55 3.54 -5.10
C PHE A 62 5.20 3.59 -3.70
N ILE A 63 6.26 4.37 -3.49
CA ILE A 63 6.84 4.58 -2.15
C ILE A 63 5.78 5.16 -1.20
N GLY A 64 4.96 6.09 -1.67
CA GLY A 64 3.81 6.60 -0.91
C GLY A 64 2.78 5.51 -0.59
N ALA A 65 2.45 4.69 -1.58
CA ALA A 65 1.55 3.55 -1.41
C ALA A 65 2.09 2.52 -0.41
N MET A 66 3.40 2.21 -0.46
CA MET A 66 4.07 1.31 0.48
C MET A 66 3.95 1.77 1.92
N GLY A 67 4.10 3.07 2.18
CA GLY A 67 3.97 3.64 3.52
C GLY A 67 2.57 3.45 4.09
N LYS A 68 1.52 3.83 3.36
CA LYS A 68 0.13 3.72 3.81
C LYS A 68 -0.36 2.27 3.89
N SER A 69 0.07 1.42 2.97
CA SER A 69 -0.36 0.02 2.92
C SER A 69 0.61 -0.95 3.58
N ALA A 70 1.52 -0.45 4.41
CA ALA A 70 2.42 -1.25 5.25
C ALA A 70 3.14 -2.36 4.48
N GLN A 71 3.69 -2.05 3.31
CA GLN A 71 4.49 -3.00 2.55
C GLN A 71 5.89 -3.18 3.16
N LEU A 72 6.57 -4.22 2.77
CA LEU A 72 7.91 -4.57 3.27
C LEU A 72 8.81 -3.33 3.33
N PHE A 73 9.63 -3.20 4.39
CA PHE A 73 10.41 -2.04 4.84
C PHE A 73 9.60 -0.93 5.54
N LEU A 74 8.34 -0.68 5.18
CA LEU A 74 7.49 0.36 5.79
C LEU A 74 6.30 -0.22 6.57
N HIS A 75 6.34 -1.50 6.95
CA HIS A 75 5.24 -2.22 7.62
C HIS A 75 5.24 -2.09 9.14
N THR A 76 6.35 -1.70 9.76
CA THR A 76 6.58 -1.80 11.22
C THR A 76 5.62 -0.98 12.07
N TRP A 77 4.94 -0.01 11.49
CA TRP A 77 3.94 0.81 12.18
C TRP A 77 2.60 0.10 12.37
N LEU A 78 2.29 -0.88 11.51
CA LEU A 78 0.97 -1.51 11.45
C LEU A 78 0.64 -2.32 12.72
N PRO A 79 1.53 -3.22 13.21
CA PRO A 79 1.31 -3.94 14.47
C PRO A 79 1.30 -3.02 15.70
N ASP A 80 2.13 -1.97 15.70
CA ASP A 80 2.18 -0.99 16.79
C ASP A 80 0.88 -0.16 16.88
N ALA A 81 0.08 -0.09 15.82
CA ALA A 81 -1.21 0.59 15.82
C ALA A 81 -2.32 -0.21 16.53
N MET A 82 -2.03 -1.42 17.01
CA MET A 82 -2.99 -2.27 17.74
C MET A 82 -3.24 -1.84 19.20
N GLU A 83 -2.51 -0.89 19.72
CA GLU A 83 -2.72 -0.30 21.06
C GLU A 83 -4.08 0.43 21.20
N GLY A 84 -4.71 0.78 20.09
CA GLY A 84 -5.99 1.46 20.07
C GLY A 84 -7.20 0.53 20.34
N PRO A 85 -8.38 1.12 20.60
CA PRO A 85 -9.62 0.36 20.74
C PRO A 85 -9.92 -0.49 19.51
N THR A 86 -10.45 -1.70 19.69
CA THR A 86 -10.70 -2.67 18.60
C THR A 86 -11.55 -2.11 17.43
N PRO A 87 -12.61 -1.30 17.65
CA PRO A 87 -13.37 -0.70 16.55
C PRO A 87 -12.52 0.25 15.68
N VAL A 88 -11.58 0.97 16.29
CA VAL A 88 -10.66 1.86 15.55
C VAL A 88 -9.68 1.03 14.72
N SER A 89 -9.15 -0.05 15.30
CA SER A 89 -8.30 -1.01 14.57
C SER A 89 -9.06 -1.60 13.39
N ALA A 90 -10.32 -2.01 13.57
CA ALA A 90 -11.16 -2.49 12.48
C ALA A 90 -11.28 -1.46 11.33
N LEU A 91 -11.54 -0.19 11.66
CA LEU A 91 -11.68 0.88 10.66
C LEU A 91 -10.38 1.10 9.88
N ILE A 92 -9.24 1.21 10.57
CA ILE A 92 -7.92 1.47 9.95
C ILE A 92 -7.52 0.33 9.01
N HIS A 93 -7.70 -0.92 9.45
CA HIS A 93 -7.19 -2.11 8.76
C HIS A 93 -8.15 -2.70 7.72
N ALA A 94 -9.46 -2.43 7.87
CA ALA A 94 -10.43 -2.97 6.92
C ALA A 94 -10.58 -2.08 5.68
N ALA A 95 -10.92 -0.79 5.86
CA ALA A 95 -11.48 -0.02 4.76
C ALA A 95 -10.79 1.32 4.47
N THR A 96 -9.91 1.83 5.35
CA THR A 96 -9.47 3.23 5.22
C THR A 96 -7.99 3.37 4.86
N MET A 97 -7.12 3.48 5.86
CA MET A 97 -5.75 3.92 5.66
C MET A 97 -4.92 2.93 4.84
N VAL A 98 -5.04 1.64 5.13
CA VAL A 98 -4.19 0.61 4.50
C VAL A 98 -4.60 0.26 3.08
N THR A 99 -5.85 0.51 2.70
CA THR A 99 -6.37 0.25 1.35
C THR A 99 -6.04 1.36 0.36
N ALA A 100 -5.72 2.57 0.88
CA ALA A 100 -5.45 3.76 0.06
C ALA A 100 -4.29 3.57 -0.93
N GLY A 101 -3.24 2.84 -0.55
CA GLY A 101 -2.11 2.60 -1.44
C GLY A 101 -2.45 1.68 -2.61
N VAL A 102 -3.23 0.62 -2.38
CA VAL A 102 -3.71 -0.27 -3.45
C VAL A 102 -4.62 0.51 -4.39
N PHE A 103 -5.55 1.30 -3.84
CA PHE A 103 -6.43 2.16 -4.63
C PHE A 103 -5.64 3.15 -5.48
N LEU A 104 -4.60 3.78 -4.93
CA LEU A 104 -3.73 4.70 -5.67
C LEU A 104 -3.09 4.02 -6.88
N VAL A 105 -2.49 2.84 -6.70
CA VAL A 105 -1.84 2.11 -7.81
C VAL A 105 -2.87 1.74 -8.88
N VAL A 106 -4.03 1.24 -8.49
CA VAL A 106 -5.08 0.89 -9.45
C VAL A 106 -5.65 2.14 -10.14
N ARG A 107 -5.87 3.24 -9.42
CA ARG A 107 -6.35 4.50 -10.01
C ARG A 107 -5.36 5.10 -11.00
N CYS A 108 -4.07 4.94 -10.73
CA CYS A 108 -2.99 5.40 -11.60
C CYS A 108 -2.52 4.32 -12.61
N SER A 109 -3.28 3.24 -12.80
CA SER A 109 -2.92 2.16 -13.75
C SER A 109 -2.54 2.68 -15.14
N PRO A 110 -3.21 3.71 -15.73
CA PRO A 110 -2.80 4.24 -17.03
C PRO A 110 -1.38 4.83 -17.06
N ILE A 111 -0.82 5.21 -15.91
CA ILE A 111 0.59 5.63 -15.81
C ILE A 111 1.49 4.40 -15.65
N TYR A 112 1.09 3.46 -14.80
CA TYR A 112 1.89 2.27 -14.48
C TYR A 112 2.07 1.34 -15.68
N GLU A 113 1.10 1.25 -16.59
CA GLU A 113 1.19 0.44 -17.80
C GLU A 113 2.36 0.85 -18.71
N TYR A 114 2.77 2.12 -18.67
CA TYR A 114 3.94 2.62 -19.40
C TYR A 114 5.26 2.44 -18.62
N SER A 115 5.24 1.83 -17.43
CA SER A 115 6.42 1.63 -16.60
C SER A 115 6.57 0.17 -16.17
N PRO A 116 7.05 -0.73 -17.04
CA PRO A 116 7.27 -2.14 -16.69
C PRO A 116 8.21 -2.33 -15.50
N LEU A 117 9.17 -1.40 -15.33
CA LEU A 117 10.09 -1.42 -14.20
C LEU A 117 9.34 -1.23 -12.88
N ALA A 118 8.42 -0.27 -12.82
CA ALA A 118 7.63 -0.03 -11.62
C ALA A 118 6.66 -1.20 -11.34
N LEU A 119 6.02 -1.77 -12.37
CA LEU A 119 5.13 -2.92 -12.23
C LEU A 119 5.89 -4.14 -11.67
N ASN A 120 7.09 -4.42 -12.17
CA ASN A 120 7.93 -5.49 -11.65
C ASN A 120 8.31 -5.25 -10.19
N LEU A 121 8.64 -4.02 -9.82
CA LEU A 121 8.95 -3.65 -8.44
C LEU A 121 7.75 -3.85 -7.53
N ILE A 122 6.55 -3.41 -7.94
CA ILE A 122 5.29 -3.61 -7.22
C ILE A 122 5.02 -5.10 -7.02
N THR A 123 5.21 -5.91 -8.06
CA THR A 123 5.02 -7.36 -8.02
C THR A 123 5.95 -8.02 -6.99
N ILE A 124 7.25 -7.71 -7.05
CA ILE A 124 8.26 -8.29 -6.15
C ILE A 124 8.01 -7.87 -4.70
N VAL A 125 7.77 -6.59 -4.45
CA VAL A 125 7.49 -6.07 -3.10
C VAL A 125 6.19 -6.66 -2.56
N GLY A 126 5.13 -6.71 -3.38
CA GLY A 126 3.85 -7.30 -2.99
C GLY A 126 3.98 -8.77 -2.60
N MET A 127 4.61 -9.58 -3.44
CA MET A 127 4.84 -11.01 -3.18
C MET A 127 5.70 -11.22 -1.92
N SER A 128 6.80 -10.49 -1.80
CA SER A 128 7.68 -10.57 -0.63
C SER A 128 6.97 -10.18 0.66
N THR A 129 6.13 -9.14 0.62
CA THR A 129 5.32 -8.71 1.75
C THR A 129 4.29 -9.77 2.13
N ALA A 130 3.60 -10.35 1.15
CA ALA A 130 2.60 -11.38 1.38
C ALA A 130 3.19 -12.58 2.12
N PHE A 131 4.34 -13.07 1.66
CA PHE A 131 5.04 -14.19 2.28
C PHE A 131 5.58 -13.83 3.67
N PHE A 132 6.34 -12.74 3.79
CA PHE A 132 6.93 -12.30 5.04
C PHE A 132 5.90 -12.06 6.13
N ALA A 133 4.83 -11.30 5.84
CA ALA A 133 3.82 -11.00 6.84
C ALA A 133 3.02 -12.24 7.27
N ALA A 134 2.79 -13.20 6.35
CA ALA A 134 2.14 -14.45 6.70
C ALA A 134 3.00 -15.30 7.67
N THR A 135 4.31 -15.39 7.42
CA THR A 135 5.21 -16.13 8.32
C THR A 135 5.33 -15.48 9.70
N VAL A 136 5.36 -14.14 9.76
CA VAL A 136 5.37 -13.42 11.04
C VAL A 136 4.05 -13.59 11.80
N ALA A 137 2.91 -13.62 11.09
CA ALA A 137 1.60 -13.84 11.72
C ALA A 137 1.52 -15.17 12.47
N LEU A 138 2.19 -16.22 11.97
CA LEU A 138 2.23 -17.54 12.63
C LEU A 138 3.02 -17.55 13.96
N ALA A 139 3.87 -16.57 14.18
CA ALA A 139 4.73 -16.45 15.34
C ALA A 139 4.24 -15.40 16.36
N GLN A 140 3.02 -14.87 16.19
CA GLN A 140 2.44 -13.90 17.11
C GLN A 140 1.49 -14.63 18.07
N ASP A 141 1.48 -14.20 19.33
CA ASP A 141 0.58 -14.70 20.37
C ASP A 141 -0.64 -13.77 20.59
N ASP A 142 -0.51 -12.48 20.24
CA ASP A 142 -1.55 -11.45 20.35
C ASP A 142 -2.54 -11.54 19.18
N ILE A 143 -3.83 -11.79 19.47
CA ILE A 143 -4.90 -11.95 18.47
C ILE A 143 -5.02 -10.73 17.54
N LYS A 144 -4.86 -9.51 18.04
CA LYS A 144 -4.90 -8.28 17.21
C LYS A 144 -3.70 -8.21 16.28
N LYS A 145 -2.51 -8.58 16.74
CA LYS A 145 -1.29 -8.57 15.93
C LYS A 145 -1.34 -9.64 14.83
N ILE A 146 -1.88 -10.82 15.13
CA ILE A 146 -2.11 -11.87 14.13
C ILE A 146 -2.98 -11.34 13.00
N ILE A 147 -4.11 -10.71 13.32
CA ILE A 147 -5.04 -10.15 12.33
C ILE A 147 -4.37 -8.99 11.56
N ALA A 148 -3.56 -8.17 12.22
CA ALA A 148 -2.82 -7.07 11.58
C ALA A 148 -1.79 -7.58 10.58
N TYR A 149 -0.96 -8.55 10.92
CA TYR A 149 -0.02 -9.16 9.98
C TYR A 149 -0.72 -9.90 8.84
N SER A 150 -1.85 -10.56 9.13
CA SER A 150 -2.70 -11.12 8.08
C SER A 150 -3.21 -10.04 7.13
N THR A 151 -3.56 -8.84 7.62
CA THR A 151 -3.92 -7.69 6.76
C THR A 151 -2.74 -7.26 5.88
N CYS A 152 -1.55 -7.14 6.45
CA CYS A 152 -0.34 -6.81 5.71
C CYS A 152 -0.08 -7.81 4.57
N SER A 153 -0.22 -9.11 4.85
CA SER A 153 -0.10 -10.18 3.85
C SER A 153 -1.14 -10.05 2.73
N GLN A 154 -2.40 -9.80 3.05
CA GLN A 154 -3.47 -9.64 2.06
C GLN A 154 -3.27 -8.40 1.17
N LEU A 155 -2.79 -7.29 1.74
CA LEU A 155 -2.39 -6.13 0.96
C LEU A 155 -1.24 -6.46 -0.01
N GLY A 156 -0.28 -7.28 0.43
CA GLY A 156 0.77 -7.81 -0.44
C GLY A 156 0.23 -8.56 -1.65
N TYR A 157 -0.78 -9.43 -1.48
CA TYR A 157 -1.46 -10.09 -2.59
C TYR A 157 -2.15 -9.10 -3.54
N MET A 158 -2.76 -8.03 -3.01
CA MET A 158 -3.39 -7.01 -3.86
C MET A 158 -2.36 -6.24 -4.70
N PHE A 159 -1.20 -5.90 -4.11
CA PHE A 159 -0.10 -5.29 -4.86
C PHE A 159 0.51 -6.25 -5.88
N PHE A 160 0.68 -7.51 -5.53
CA PHE A 160 1.11 -8.53 -6.48
C PHE A 160 0.15 -8.60 -7.68
N ALA A 161 -1.17 -8.67 -7.45
CA ALA A 161 -2.17 -8.67 -8.50
C ALA A 161 -2.13 -7.38 -9.36
N ALA A 162 -1.98 -6.21 -8.73
CA ALA A 162 -1.85 -4.94 -9.45
C ALA A 162 -0.56 -4.89 -10.28
N GLY A 163 0.55 -5.41 -9.75
CA GLY A 163 1.85 -5.43 -10.41
C GLY A 163 1.90 -6.32 -11.66
N VAL A 164 1.11 -7.40 -11.69
CA VAL A 164 0.96 -8.24 -12.91
C VAL A 164 -0.12 -7.71 -13.85
N GLY A 165 -0.69 -6.53 -13.60
CA GLY A 165 -1.71 -5.90 -14.44
C GLY A 165 -3.15 -6.36 -14.16
N ALA A 166 -3.37 -7.23 -13.17
CA ALA A 166 -4.70 -7.72 -12.81
C ALA A 166 -5.44 -6.74 -11.86
N TYR A 167 -5.60 -5.49 -12.27
CA TYR A 167 -6.18 -4.41 -11.46
C TYR A 167 -7.60 -4.71 -10.96
N HIS A 168 -8.43 -5.36 -11.80
CA HIS A 168 -9.79 -5.74 -11.41
C HIS A 168 -9.78 -6.74 -10.26
N VAL A 169 -8.85 -7.70 -10.27
CA VAL A 169 -8.68 -8.68 -9.20
C VAL A 169 -8.25 -7.99 -7.90
N ALA A 170 -7.31 -7.05 -8.01
CA ALA A 170 -6.83 -6.27 -6.85
C ALA A 170 -7.99 -5.49 -6.19
N ILE A 171 -8.82 -4.80 -6.97
CA ILE A 171 -9.98 -4.05 -6.45
C ILE A 171 -11.07 -4.98 -5.90
N PHE A 172 -11.37 -6.09 -6.57
CA PHE A 172 -12.32 -7.06 -6.05
C PHE A 172 -11.88 -7.64 -4.71
N HIS A 173 -10.59 -8.01 -4.61
CA HIS A 173 -10.01 -8.48 -3.35
C HIS A 173 -10.06 -7.40 -2.27
N LEU A 174 -9.75 -6.14 -2.60
CA LEU A 174 -9.83 -5.01 -1.69
C LEU A 174 -11.24 -4.85 -1.13
N PHE A 175 -12.26 -4.94 -1.98
CA PHE A 175 -13.67 -4.84 -1.57
C PHE A 175 -14.06 -5.97 -0.60
N THR A 176 -13.80 -7.21 -0.96
CA THR A 176 -14.13 -8.38 -0.10
C THR A 176 -13.34 -8.37 1.20
N HIS A 177 -12.06 -7.99 1.15
CA HIS A 177 -11.17 -7.86 2.31
C HIS A 177 -11.70 -6.84 3.33
N ALA A 178 -12.27 -5.72 2.88
CA ALA A 178 -12.79 -4.70 3.77
C ALA A 178 -13.85 -5.26 4.73
N PHE A 179 -14.82 -6.00 4.21
CA PHE A 179 -15.87 -6.62 5.04
C PHE A 179 -15.32 -7.75 5.91
N PHE A 180 -14.50 -8.61 5.33
CA PHE A 180 -13.94 -9.76 6.03
C PHE A 180 -13.06 -9.32 7.22
N LYS A 181 -12.21 -8.32 7.03
CA LYS A 181 -11.35 -7.81 8.10
C LYS A 181 -12.12 -7.03 9.16
N ALA A 182 -13.13 -6.26 8.78
CA ALA A 182 -14.00 -5.62 9.75
C ALA A 182 -14.65 -6.67 10.70
N LEU A 183 -15.16 -7.76 10.13
CA LEU A 183 -15.71 -8.87 10.91
C LEU A 183 -14.68 -9.50 11.85
N LEU A 184 -13.47 -9.79 11.36
CA LEU A 184 -12.43 -10.42 12.17
C LEU A 184 -11.99 -9.53 13.34
N PHE A 185 -11.80 -8.24 13.13
CA PHE A 185 -11.42 -7.31 14.19
C PHE A 185 -12.55 -7.11 15.21
N LEU A 186 -13.79 -6.94 14.76
CA LEU A 186 -14.92 -6.81 15.68
C LEU A 186 -15.14 -8.10 16.46
N GLY A 187 -15.01 -9.26 15.79
CA GLY A 187 -15.10 -10.57 16.44
C GLY A 187 -13.99 -10.77 17.48
N SER A 188 -12.74 -10.40 17.16
CA SER A 188 -11.65 -10.46 18.14
C SER A 188 -11.91 -9.53 19.35
N GLY A 189 -12.53 -8.37 19.12
CA GLY A 189 -12.96 -7.49 20.21
C GLY A 189 -13.97 -8.14 21.15
N CYS A 190 -14.95 -8.89 20.61
CA CYS A 190 -15.90 -9.66 21.42
C CYS A 190 -15.20 -10.77 22.22
N VAL A 191 -14.23 -11.47 21.61
CA VAL A 191 -13.44 -12.51 22.31
C VAL A 191 -12.65 -11.90 23.46
N ILE A 192 -11.85 -10.85 23.20
CA ILE A 192 -11.05 -10.15 24.20
C ILE A 192 -11.93 -9.70 25.37
N HIS A 193 -13.08 -9.11 25.09
CA HIS A 193 -14.00 -8.66 26.15
C HIS A 193 -14.56 -9.81 26.98
N SER A 194 -14.83 -10.98 26.36
CA SER A 194 -15.32 -12.16 27.09
C SER A 194 -14.25 -12.84 27.97
N PHE A 195 -12.97 -12.63 27.67
CA PHE A 195 -11.82 -13.16 28.41
C PHE A 195 -11.14 -12.10 29.31
N ASN A 196 -11.92 -11.16 29.88
CA ASN A 196 -11.43 -10.12 30.79
C ASN A 196 -10.26 -9.29 30.22
N GLU A 197 -10.36 -8.85 28.97
CA GLU A 197 -9.38 -8.04 28.25
C GLU A 197 -8.06 -8.77 27.93
N GLU A 198 -8.01 -10.11 28.06
CA GLU A 198 -6.85 -10.90 27.63
C GLU A 198 -6.74 -10.93 26.11
N GLN A 199 -5.54 -10.70 25.58
CA GLN A 199 -5.27 -10.64 24.14
C GLN A 199 -4.39 -11.80 23.66
N ASP A 200 -3.67 -12.47 24.56
CA ASP A 200 -2.83 -13.62 24.25
C ASP A 200 -3.69 -14.88 24.06
N ILE A 201 -3.34 -15.70 23.06
CA ILE A 201 -4.06 -16.94 22.69
C ILE A 201 -3.15 -18.15 22.73
#